data_2f0906f6c8cc92cb11c8a850be9f287f
#
_entry.id   2f0906f6c8cc92cb11c8a850be9f287f
#
_cell.length_a   1.000
_cell.length_b   1.000
_cell.length_c   1.000
_cell.angle_alpha   90.00
_cell.angle_beta   90.00
_cell.angle_gamma   90.00
#
_symmetry.space_group_name_H-M   'P 1'
#
loop_
_entity.id
_entity.type
_entity.pdbx_description
1 polymer ?
#
loop_
_entity_poly.entity_id
_entity_poly.type
_entity_poly.pdbx_seq_one_letter_code
_entity_poly.pdbx_strand_id
1 'polypeptide(L)'
;VKRIQDVSFFRTAQFAEDAGPTAHPIRPDHFIEITNFYTLTIYEKGAEVVRMLRNLVGEESFRRGSDLYFERFDGLAVTIEDFVGCMAEASGEDFSQFMRWYSQAGTPDIDAHGEYDYVQGEYHLTLRQRTPATPGQPDKLPLHIPVRMGLVGTKSGQDLTLTLNGEKLGKDAVIHLRDDEQTFVFTDVAEAPVPSLLREFSAPVKLHYPYSREDLAFLLTHDSDGF
;
A
#
# COMPACT_ATOMS: atom_id res chain seq x y z
N VAL A 1 5.04 18.76 2.92
CA VAL A 1 5.60 18.88 4.28
C VAL A 1 4.72 18.16 5.29
N LYS A 2 3.40 18.48 5.38
CA LYS A 2 2.51 17.83 6.38
C LYS A 2 2.48 16.30 6.22
N ARG A 3 2.29 15.79 5.01
CA ARG A 3 2.25 14.34 4.74
C ARG A 3 3.51 13.61 5.21
N ILE A 4 4.70 14.17 5.01
CA ILE A 4 5.97 13.60 5.48
C ILE A 4 5.99 13.50 7.01
N GLN A 5 5.51 14.54 7.71
CA GLN A 5 5.40 14.55 9.16
C GLN A 5 4.40 13.50 9.66
N ASP A 6 3.24 13.39 8.99
CA ASP A 6 2.20 12.42 9.33
C ASP A 6 2.73 10.98 9.15
N VAL A 7 3.44 10.69 8.05
CA VAL A 7 4.07 9.39 7.80
C VAL A 7 5.17 9.09 8.85
N SER A 8 6.00 10.07 9.20
CA SER A 8 7.01 9.92 10.24
C SER A 8 6.37 9.57 11.59
N PHE A 9 5.34 10.30 11.99
CA PHE A 9 4.58 10.01 13.21
C PHE A 9 3.93 8.62 13.15
N PHE A 10 3.29 8.29 12.05
CA PHE A 10 2.66 6.99 11.83
C PHE A 10 3.65 5.84 12.01
N ARG A 11 4.79 5.90 11.34
CA ARG A 11 5.84 4.86 11.41
C ARG A 11 6.46 4.71 12.80
N THR A 12 6.54 5.77 13.58
CA THR A 12 7.12 5.74 14.92
C THR A 12 6.11 5.36 16.01
N ALA A 13 4.88 5.82 15.92
CA ALA A 13 3.87 5.66 16.96
C ALA A 13 2.88 4.52 16.65
N GLN A 14 2.24 4.52 15.47
CA GLN A 14 1.23 3.51 15.14
C GLN A 14 1.85 2.12 14.89
N PHE A 15 3.01 2.03 14.24
CA PHE A 15 3.69 0.75 14.09
C PHE A 15 4.13 0.14 15.43
N ALA A 16 4.44 0.98 16.42
CA ALA A 16 4.75 0.52 17.77
C ALA A 16 3.48 0.00 18.48
N GLU A 17 2.33 0.66 18.31
CA GLU A 17 1.04 0.18 18.83
C GLU A 17 0.67 -1.18 18.22
N ASP A 18 0.79 -1.33 16.90
CA ASP A 18 0.51 -2.58 16.18
C ASP A 18 1.45 -3.75 16.53
N ALA A 19 2.63 -3.46 17.03
CA ALA A 19 3.60 -4.47 17.50
C ALA A 19 3.52 -4.76 19.00
N GLY A 20 2.67 -4.03 19.72
CA GLY A 20 2.54 -4.10 21.18
C GLY A 20 1.55 -5.17 21.67
N PRO A 21 1.46 -5.35 22.99
CA PRO A 21 0.53 -6.29 23.60
C PRO A 21 -0.94 -5.88 23.47
N THR A 22 -1.20 -4.63 23.11
CA THR A 22 -2.53 -4.07 22.88
C THR A 22 -2.89 -3.94 21.41
N ALA A 23 -2.12 -4.59 20.51
CA ALA A 23 -2.41 -4.62 19.08
C ALA A 23 -3.82 -5.16 18.83
N HIS A 24 -4.57 -4.45 18.00
CA HIS A 24 -5.96 -4.77 17.68
C HIS A 24 -6.27 -4.37 16.22
N PRO A 25 -7.32 -4.93 15.59
CA PRO A 25 -7.73 -4.50 14.25
C PRO A 25 -8.32 -3.07 14.25
N ILE A 26 -8.42 -2.47 13.06
CA ILE A 26 -9.07 -1.15 12.89
C ILE A 26 -10.54 -1.20 13.34
N ARG A 27 -11.21 -2.34 13.11
CA ARG A 27 -12.56 -2.61 13.59
C ARG A 27 -12.52 -3.75 14.62
N PRO A 28 -12.31 -3.46 15.91
CA PRO A 28 -12.34 -4.48 16.95
C PRO A 28 -13.78 -4.97 17.18
N ASP A 29 -13.93 -6.27 17.43
CA ASP A 29 -15.24 -6.90 17.68
C ASP A 29 -15.78 -6.61 19.09
N HIS A 30 -14.89 -6.23 20.03
CA HIS A 30 -15.23 -5.96 21.41
C HIS A 30 -14.28 -4.93 22.03
N PHE A 31 -14.72 -4.30 23.09
CA PHE A 31 -13.95 -3.34 23.88
C PHE A 31 -14.40 -3.39 25.35
N ILE A 32 -13.53 -2.97 26.27
CA ILE A 32 -13.84 -2.88 27.69
C ILE A 32 -14.51 -1.53 28.02
N GLU A 33 -13.94 -0.46 27.47
CA GLU A 33 -14.43 0.91 27.66
C GLU A 33 -14.48 1.63 26.32
N ILE A 34 -15.42 2.56 26.16
CA ILE A 34 -15.58 3.34 24.91
C ILE A 34 -14.32 4.12 24.54
N THR A 35 -13.52 4.53 25.53
CA THR A 35 -12.24 5.22 25.33
C THR A 35 -11.22 4.37 24.57
N ASN A 36 -11.36 3.04 24.59
CA ASN A 36 -10.49 2.12 23.86
C ASN A 36 -10.63 2.23 22.33
N PHE A 37 -11.66 2.91 21.83
CA PHE A 37 -11.81 3.22 20.39
C PHE A 37 -10.96 4.39 19.91
N TYR A 38 -10.36 5.18 20.80
CA TYR A 38 -9.58 6.37 20.44
C TYR A 38 -8.09 6.03 20.33
N THR A 39 -7.74 5.06 19.51
CA THR A 39 -6.37 4.56 19.31
C THR A 39 -5.77 5.07 17.99
N LEU A 40 -4.44 5.03 17.86
CA LEU A 40 -3.76 5.35 16.61
C LEU A 40 -4.12 4.35 15.50
N THR A 41 -4.36 3.10 15.86
CA THR A 41 -4.79 2.06 14.91
C THR A 41 -6.15 2.41 14.30
N ILE A 42 -7.12 2.82 15.10
CA ILE A 42 -8.46 3.14 14.57
C ILE A 42 -8.42 4.43 13.73
N TYR A 43 -7.77 5.48 14.21
CA TYR A 43 -7.76 6.77 13.53
C TYR A 43 -6.71 6.85 12.42
N GLU A 44 -5.44 6.67 12.76
CA GLU A 44 -4.35 6.91 11.82
C GLU A 44 -4.25 5.78 10.78
N LYS A 45 -4.26 4.51 11.23
CA LYS A 45 -4.26 3.38 10.30
C LYS A 45 -5.57 3.30 9.51
N GLY A 46 -6.72 3.61 10.13
CA GLY A 46 -8.00 3.72 9.43
C GLY A 46 -7.95 4.75 8.30
N ALA A 47 -7.36 5.93 8.54
CA ALA A 47 -7.17 6.95 7.51
C ALA A 47 -6.25 6.46 6.37
N GLU A 48 -5.15 5.75 6.70
CA GLU A 48 -4.28 5.17 5.67
C GLU A 48 -4.99 4.07 4.86
N VAL A 49 -5.88 3.28 5.47
CA VAL A 49 -6.68 2.29 4.74
C VAL A 49 -7.64 2.95 3.76
N VAL A 50 -8.28 4.05 4.14
CA VAL A 50 -9.09 4.85 3.20
C VAL A 50 -8.21 5.43 2.07
N ARG A 51 -7.01 5.90 2.39
CA ARG A 51 -6.04 6.37 1.38
C ARG A 51 -5.61 5.25 0.43
N MET A 52 -5.41 4.02 0.93
CA MET A 52 -5.13 2.86 0.08
C MET A 52 -6.26 2.58 -0.91
N LEU A 53 -7.52 2.66 -0.51
CA LEU A 53 -8.65 2.54 -1.43
C LEU A 53 -8.55 3.56 -2.57
N ARG A 54 -8.24 4.84 -2.25
CA ARG A 54 -8.02 5.86 -3.28
C ARG A 54 -6.87 5.51 -4.23
N ASN A 55 -5.78 4.94 -3.73
CA ASN A 55 -4.67 4.50 -4.56
C ASN A 55 -5.07 3.32 -5.48
N LEU A 56 -5.89 2.40 -5.00
CA LEU A 56 -6.35 1.23 -5.76
C LEU A 56 -7.34 1.61 -6.87
N VAL A 57 -8.34 2.44 -6.56
CA VAL A 57 -9.40 2.78 -7.52
C VAL A 57 -9.07 4.00 -8.39
N GLY A 58 -8.05 4.77 -8.02
CA GLY A 58 -7.72 6.05 -8.64
C GLY A 58 -8.64 7.19 -8.19
N GLU A 59 -8.21 8.42 -8.45
CA GLU A 59 -8.87 9.62 -7.95
C GLU A 59 -10.31 9.79 -8.44
N GLU A 60 -10.52 9.54 -9.72
CA GLU A 60 -11.82 9.70 -10.37
C GLU A 60 -12.87 8.71 -9.84
N SER A 61 -12.49 7.42 -9.73
CA SER A 61 -13.39 6.39 -9.19
C SER A 61 -13.63 6.59 -7.71
N PHE A 62 -12.61 7.03 -6.94
CA PHE A 62 -12.77 7.36 -5.53
C PHE A 62 -13.76 8.51 -5.34
N ARG A 63 -13.70 9.54 -6.20
CA ARG A 63 -14.66 10.64 -6.16
C ARG A 63 -16.07 10.17 -6.46
N ARG A 64 -16.28 9.38 -7.52
CA ARG A 64 -17.60 8.81 -7.86
C ARG A 64 -18.13 7.93 -6.73
N GLY A 65 -17.29 7.06 -6.14
CA GLY A 65 -17.66 6.22 -5.01
C GLY A 65 -18.05 7.02 -3.77
N SER A 66 -17.35 8.13 -3.51
CA SER A 66 -17.69 9.03 -2.41
C SER A 66 -19.03 9.74 -2.63
N ASP A 67 -19.29 10.24 -3.85
CA ASP A 67 -20.56 10.88 -4.19
C ASP A 67 -21.73 9.86 -4.04
N LEU A 68 -21.52 8.63 -4.53
CA LEU A 68 -22.50 7.53 -4.40
C LEU A 68 -22.77 7.17 -2.93
N TYR A 69 -21.72 7.16 -2.09
CA TYR A 69 -21.87 6.90 -0.66
C TYR A 69 -22.72 7.96 0.03
N PHE A 70 -22.47 9.24 -0.22
CA PHE A 70 -23.30 10.32 0.35
C PHE A 70 -24.72 10.33 -0.22
N GLU A 71 -24.90 10.08 -1.51
CA GLU A 71 -26.24 9.99 -2.13
C GLU A 71 -27.10 8.92 -1.48
N ARG A 72 -26.51 7.75 -1.16
CA ARG A 72 -27.28 6.61 -0.62
C ARG A 72 -27.48 6.66 0.89
N PHE A 73 -26.50 7.21 1.61
CA PHE A 73 -26.38 6.97 3.04
C PHE A 73 -26.33 8.23 3.89
N ASP A 74 -26.50 9.43 3.31
CA ASP A 74 -26.54 10.66 4.09
C ASP A 74 -27.64 10.61 5.15
N GLY A 75 -27.27 10.92 6.40
CA GLY A 75 -28.17 10.88 7.56
C GLY A 75 -28.51 9.47 8.08
N LEU A 76 -27.90 8.40 7.52
CA LEU A 76 -28.13 7.02 7.95
C LEU A 76 -26.99 6.51 8.85
N ALA A 77 -27.27 5.49 9.66
CA ALA A 77 -26.25 4.71 10.34
C ALA A 77 -25.70 3.65 9.38
N VAL A 78 -24.41 3.71 9.09
CA VAL A 78 -23.76 2.92 8.06
C VAL A 78 -22.60 2.10 8.59
N THR A 79 -22.14 1.14 7.78
CA THR A 79 -21.01 0.28 8.06
C THR A 79 -19.82 0.59 7.13
N ILE A 80 -18.66 0.00 7.42
CA ILE A 80 -17.49 0.06 6.54
C ILE A 80 -17.78 -0.63 5.20
N GLU A 81 -18.56 -1.71 5.24
CA GLU A 81 -19.00 -2.45 4.05
C GLU A 81 -19.81 -1.57 3.09
N ASP A 82 -20.64 -0.69 3.59
CA ASP A 82 -21.40 0.27 2.76
C ASP A 82 -20.47 1.23 2.03
N PHE A 83 -19.46 1.76 2.73
CA PHE A 83 -18.47 2.65 2.12
C PHE A 83 -17.60 1.93 1.08
N VAL A 84 -17.02 0.78 1.43
CA VAL A 84 -16.18 0.01 0.51
C VAL A 84 -17.00 -0.53 -0.67
N GLY A 85 -18.27 -0.90 -0.44
CA GLY A 85 -19.20 -1.30 -1.50
C GLY A 85 -19.44 -0.22 -2.54
N CYS A 86 -19.56 1.05 -2.13
CA CYS A 86 -19.64 2.19 -3.06
C CYS A 86 -18.36 2.38 -3.89
N MET A 87 -17.19 2.15 -3.28
CA MET A 87 -15.91 2.19 -4.01
C MET A 87 -15.80 1.04 -5.02
N ALA A 88 -16.23 -0.17 -4.63
CA ALA A 88 -16.26 -1.33 -5.52
C ALA A 88 -17.17 -1.10 -6.72
N GLU A 89 -18.39 -0.58 -6.50
CA GLU A 89 -19.35 -0.28 -7.58
C GLU A 89 -18.80 0.80 -8.53
N ALA A 90 -18.20 1.86 -7.99
CA ALA A 90 -17.69 2.96 -8.80
C ALA A 90 -16.44 2.58 -9.63
N SER A 91 -15.63 1.61 -9.17
CA SER A 91 -14.40 1.17 -9.84
C SER A 91 -14.56 -0.11 -10.66
N GLY A 92 -15.54 -0.95 -10.31
CA GLY A 92 -15.68 -2.32 -10.84
C GLY A 92 -14.73 -3.33 -10.20
N GLU A 93 -14.00 -2.96 -9.13
CA GLU A 93 -13.02 -3.80 -8.46
C GLU A 93 -13.64 -4.62 -7.32
N ASP A 94 -13.06 -5.83 -7.08
CA ASP A 94 -13.41 -6.66 -5.91
C ASP A 94 -12.50 -6.32 -4.71
N PHE A 95 -13.12 -5.85 -3.63
CA PHE A 95 -12.44 -5.53 -2.36
C PHE A 95 -12.65 -6.57 -1.26
N SER A 96 -13.13 -7.76 -1.55
CA SER A 96 -13.37 -8.82 -0.55
C SER A 96 -12.08 -9.13 0.25
N GLN A 97 -10.93 -9.24 -0.41
CA GLN A 97 -9.65 -9.43 0.26
C GLN A 97 -9.21 -8.17 1.02
N PHE A 98 -9.49 -6.98 0.49
CA PHE A 98 -9.13 -5.71 1.10
C PHE A 98 -9.80 -5.51 2.46
N MET A 99 -11.00 -6.07 2.66
CA MET A 99 -11.71 -6.01 3.95
C MET A 99 -10.92 -6.60 5.12
N ARG A 100 -9.91 -7.45 4.86
CA ARG A 100 -9.01 -7.97 5.88
C ARG A 100 -8.24 -6.85 6.63
N TRP A 101 -8.00 -5.70 6.00
CA TRP A 101 -7.38 -4.55 6.67
C TRP A 101 -8.16 -4.05 7.87
N TYR A 102 -9.48 -4.22 7.87
CA TYR A 102 -10.36 -3.82 8.97
C TYR A 102 -10.45 -4.86 10.09
N SER A 103 -10.24 -6.14 9.78
CA SER A 103 -10.42 -7.25 10.72
C SER A 103 -9.10 -7.89 11.21
N GLN A 104 -7.98 -7.67 10.51
CA GLN A 104 -6.68 -8.25 10.86
C GLN A 104 -5.76 -7.19 11.46
N ALA A 105 -5.27 -7.45 12.69
CA ALA A 105 -4.32 -6.60 13.38
C ALA A 105 -2.88 -6.81 12.88
N GLY A 106 -2.00 -5.88 13.19
CA GLY A 106 -0.57 -5.96 12.91
C GLY A 106 -0.17 -5.23 11.63
N THR A 107 1.09 -4.84 11.57
CA THR A 107 1.69 -4.17 10.41
C THR A 107 2.37 -5.19 9.52
N PRO A 108 2.03 -5.30 8.22
CA PRO A 108 2.72 -6.19 7.29
C PRO A 108 4.17 -5.78 7.06
N ASP A 109 5.06 -6.78 6.98
CA ASP A 109 6.39 -6.67 6.41
C ASP A 109 6.34 -7.11 4.95
N ILE A 110 7.00 -6.37 4.06
CA ILE A 110 7.21 -6.73 2.65
C ILE A 110 8.71 -6.88 2.41
N ASP A 111 9.14 -8.09 2.09
CA ASP A 111 10.47 -8.35 1.56
C ASP A 111 10.40 -8.25 0.03
N ALA A 112 11.18 -7.33 -0.53
CA ALA A 112 11.22 -7.07 -1.97
C ALA A 112 12.58 -7.41 -2.55
N HIS A 113 12.59 -8.05 -3.72
CA HIS A 113 13.79 -8.39 -4.49
C HIS A 113 13.57 -8.04 -5.95
N GLY A 114 14.56 -7.40 -6.58
CA GLY A 114 14.52 -7.00 -7.97
C GLY A 114 15.72 -7.53 -8.77
N GLU A 115 15.46 -8.01 -9.98
CA GLU A 115 16.47 -8.46 -10.93
C GLU A 115 16.23 -7.85 -12.31
N TYR A 116 17.29 -7.37 -12.95
CA TYR A 116 17.24 -6.86 -14.32
C TYR A 116 17.88 -7.85 -15.30
N ASP A 117 17.07 -8.34 -16.23
CA ASP A 117 17.57 -9.17 -17.35
C ASP A 117 17.97 -8.27 -18.54
N TYR A 118 19.27 -8.13 -18.74
CA TYR A 118 19.86 -7.34 -19.84
C TYR A 118 19.58 -7.91 -21.22
N VAL A 119 19.30 -9.21 -21.32
CA VAL A 119 19.07 -9.88 -22.61
C VAL A 119 17.65 -9.69 -23.06
N GLN A 120 16.71 -9.83 -22.14
CA GLN A 120 15.28 -9.68 -22.43
C GLN A 120 14.82 -8.22 -22.33
N GLY A 121 15.57 -7.35 -21.64
CA GLY A 121 15.13 -6.00 -21.31
C GLY A 121 13.95 -6.03 -20.33
N GLU A 122 14.02 -6.91 -19.35
CA GLU A 122 12.97 -7.12 -18.35
C GLU A 122 13.46 -6.82 -16.95
N TYR A 123 12.56 -6.29 -16.13
CA TYR A 123 12.79 -6.14 -14.69
C TYR A 123 11.80 -7.00 -13.91
N HIS A 124 12.31 -7.93 -13.14
CA HIS A 124 11.55 -8.85 -12.31
C HIS A 124 11.53 -8.34 -10.86
N LEU A 125 10.38 -7.96 -10.36
CA LEU A 125 10.18 -7.53 -8.98
C LEU A 125 9.37 -8.59 -8.23
N THR A 126 10.02 -9.29 -7.30
CA THR A 126 9.36 -10.24 -6.41
C THR A 126 9.08 -9.57 -5.07
N LEU A 127 7.81 -9.60 -4.65
CA LEU A 127 7.35 -9.10 -3.35
C LEU A 127 6.81 -10.26 -2.54
N ARG A 128 7.23 -10.35 -1.27
CA ARG A 128 6.73 -11.32 -0.30
C ARG A 128 6.18 -10.57 0.90
N GLN A 129 4.91 -10.80 1.24
CA GLN A 129 4.28 -10.19 2.40
C GLN A 129 4.15 -11.17 3.57
N ARG A 130 4.27 -10.65 4.77
CA ARG A 130 3.99 -11.38 5.99
C ARG A 130 3.51 -10.42 7.08
N THR A 131 2.37 -10.72 7.71
CA THR A 131 1.94 -9.99 8.91
C THR A 131 2.30 -10.79 10.15
N PRO A 132 3.05 -10.24 11.12
CA PRO A 132 3.38 -10.94 12.35
C PRO A 132 2.14 -11.29 13.16
N ALA A 133 2.22 -12.38 13.95
CA ALA A 133 1.19 -12.75 14.91
C ALA A 133 0.96 -11.61 15.92
N THR A 134 -0.29 -11.42 16.31
CA THR A 134 -0.70 -10.42 17.30
C THR A 134 -1.57 -11.10 18.38
N PRO A 135 -1.79 -10.49 19.54
CA PRO A 135 -2.66 -11.04 20.57
C PRO A 135 -4.04 -11.41 19.99
N GLY A 136 -4.48 -12.66 20.24
CA GLY A 136 -5.76 -13.17 19.71
C GLY A 136 -5.80 -13.52 18.23
N GLN A 137 -4.74 -13.20 17.46
CA GLN A 137 -4.66 -13.48 16.03
C GLN A 137 -3.28 -14.07 15.67
N PRO A 138 -3.02 -15.37 15.99
CA PRO A 138 -1.75 -16.01 15.69
C PRO A 138 -1.53 -16.27 14.20
N ASP A 139 -2.62 -16.56 13.49
CA ASP A 139 -2.60 -16.83 12.05
C ASP A 139 -3.04 -15.60 11.25
N LYS A 140 -2.32 -15.30 10.19
CA LYS A 140 -2.56 -14.15 9.32
C LYS A 140 -2.75 -14.59 7.88
N LEU A 141 -3.65 -13.91 7.20
CA LEU A 141 -3.89 -14.11 5.78
C LEU A 141 -3.25 -12.97 4.97
N PRO A 142 -2.84 -13.22 3.72
CA PRO A 142 -2.30 -12.18 2.87
C PRO A 142 -3.30 -11.04 2.67
N LEU A 143 -2.80 -9.82 2.70
CA LEU A 143 -3.58 -8.60 2.51
C LEU A 143 -3.52 -8.16 1.05
N HIS A 144 -4.50 -7.40 0.59
CA HIS A 144 -4.42 -6.68 -0.67
C HIS A 144 -3.69 -5.35 -0.44
N ILE A 145 -2.44 -5.27 -0.88
CA ILE A 145 -1.54 -4.13 -0.63
C ILE A 145 -1.26 -3.39 -1.93
N PRO A 146 -1.63 -2.09 -2.05
CA PRO A 146 -1.21 -1.26 -3.17
C PRO A 146 0.24 -0.83 -3.00
N VAL A 147 1.10 -1.23 -3.91
CA VAL A 147 2.49 -0.79 -3.96
C VAL A 147 2.66 0.17 -5.12
N ARG A 148 2.66 1.48 -4.83
CA ARG A 148 2.97 2.51 -5.82
C ARG A 148 4.46 2.54 -6.07
N MET A 149 4.87 2.53 -7.32
CA MET A 149 6.27 2.41 -7.68
C MET A 149 6.64 3.08 -9.00
N GLY A 150 7.93 3.31 -9.16
CA GLY A 150 8.59 3.67 -10.39
C GLY A 150 9.90 2.89 -10.57
N LEU A 151 10.44 2.90 -11.77
CA LEU A 151 11.77 2.40 -12.09
C LEU A 151 12.61 3.60 -12.58
N VAL A 152 13.67 3.95 -11.84
CA VAL A 152 14.55 5.07 -12.21
C VAL A 152 15.77 4.54 -12.96
N GLY A 153 15.91 4.90 -14.24
CA GLY A 153 17.02 4.41 -15.09
C GLY A 153 18.38 4.91 -14.63
N THR A 154 19.32 4.01 -14.44
CA THR A 154 20.64 4.35 -13.90
C THR A 154 21.51 5.18 -14.84
N LYS A 155 21.27 5.16 -16.15
CA LYS A 155 21.99 5.96 -17.15
C LYS A 155 21.32 7.29 -17.43
N SER A 156 19.98 7.27 -17.51
CA SER A 156 19.19 8.47 -17.84
C SER A 156 18.92 9.35 -16.63
N GLY A 157 18.89 8.79 -15.42
CA GLY A 157 18.41 9.47 -14.22
C GLY A 157 16.93 9.84 -14.28
N GLN A 158 16.15 9.14 -15.12
CA GLN A 158 14.74 9.46 -15.35
C GLN A 158 13.85 8.27 -15.02
N ASP A 159 12.61 8.55 -14.62
CA ASP A 159 11.59 7.50 -14.50
C ASP A 159 11.36 6.84 -15.85
N LEU A 160 11.46 5.51 -15.89
CA LEU A 160 11.19 4.67 -17.05
C LEU A 160 9.69 4.39 -17.17
N THR A 161 9.22 4.15 -18.38
CA THR A 161 7.85 3.69 -18.59
C THR A 161 7.70 2.26 -18.12
N LEU A 162 6.72 1.99 -17.29
CA LEU A 162 6.38 0.66 -16.79
C LEU A 162 5.43 -0.02 -17.78
N THR A 163 5.83 -1.18 -18.29
CA THR A 163 4.97 -2.05 -19.10
C THR A 163 4.80 -3.37 -18.34
N LEU A 164 3.60 -3.68 -17.90
CA LEU A 164 3.27 -4.90 -17.15
C LEU A 164 2.18 -5.68 -17.87
N ASN A 165 2.38 -6.97 -18.13
CA ASN A 165 1.45 -7.81 -18.89
C ASN A 165 1.05 -7.24 -20.27
N GLY A 166 1.96 -6.51 -20.91
CA GLY A 166 1.73 -5.87 -22.21
C GLY A 166 0.98 -4.54 -22.14
N GLU A 167 0.59 -4.08 -20.96
CA GLU A 167 -0.06 -2.78 -20.74
C GLU A 167 0.95 -1.73 -20.28
N LYS A 168 0.92 -0.55 -20.88
CA LYS A 168 1.72 0.61 -20.46
C LYS A 168 1.03 1.34 -19.33
N LEU A 169 1.60 1.26 -18.14
CA LEU A 169 1.07 1.88 -16.91
C LEU A 169 1.56 3.32 -16.69
N GLY A 170 2.49 3.80 -17.53
CA GLY A 170 3.14 5.11 -17.32
C GLY A 170 4.45 5.01 -16.55
N LYS A 171 4.90 6.11 -15.94
CA LYS A 171 6.17 6.19 -15.20
C LYS A 171 6.02 5.96 -13.70
N ASP A 172 4.80 5.93 -13.23
CA ASP A 172 4.40 5.78 -11.84
C ASP A 172 3.10 4.98 -11.82
N ALA A 173 3.12 3.82 -11.19
CA ALA A 173 2.00 2.89 -11.20
C ALA A 173 1.77 2.25 -9.84
N VAL A 174 0.54 1.82 -9.62
CA VAL A 174 0.17 1.02 -8.44
C VAL A 174 0.04 -0.44 -8.87
N ILE A 175 0.90 -1.31 -8.32
CA ILE A 175 0.78 -2.74 -8.47
C ILE A 175 0.07 -3.33 -7.26
N HIS A 176 -0.67 -4.42 -7.47
CA HIS A 176 -1.52 -5.03 -6.47
C HIS A 176 -0.88 -6.31 -5.93
N LEU A 177 -0.26 -6.25 -4.75
CA LEU A 177 0.21 -7.45 -4.05
C LEU A 177 -0.97 -8.10 -3.32
N ARG A 178 -1.35 -9.31 -3.74
CA ARG A 178 -2.51 -10.05 -3.20
C ARG A 178 -2.12 -11.40 -2.59
N ASP A 179 -1.05 -12.01 -3.08
CA ASP A 179 -0.55 -13.30 -2.61
C ASP A 179 0.53 -13.14 -1.54
N ASP A 180 0.86 -14.22 -0.84
CA ASP A 180 1.99 -14.23 0.11
C ASP A 180 3.31 -13.89 -0.60
N GLU A 181 3.46 -14.34 -1.85
CA GLU A 181 4.56 -14.01 -2.76
C GLU A 181 4.05 -13.82 -4.18
N GLN A 182 4.46 -12.75 -4.82
CA GLN A 182 4.08 -12.43 -6.20
C GLN A 182 5.24 -11.77 -6.94
N THR A 183 5.49 -12.21 -8.18
CA THR A 183 6.50 -11.61 -9.06
C THR A 183 5.81 -10.82 -10.17
N PHE A 184 6.25 -9.58 -10.34
CA PHE A 184 5.83 -8.67 -11.40
C PHE A 184 6.96 -8.55 -12.42
N VAL A 185 6.67 -8.87 -13.68
CA VAL A 185 7.63 -8.80 -14.76
C VAL A 185 7.33 -7.59 -15.63
N PHE A 186 8.19 -6.58 -15.53
CA PHE A 186 8.11 -5.37 -16.36
C PHE A 186 8.93 -5.60 -17.62
N THR A 187 8.30 -5.42 -18.79
CA THR A 187 8.94 -5.56 -20.11
C THR A 187 9.30 -4.20 -20.70
N ASP A 188 10.06 -4.19 -21.78
CA ASP A 188 10.53 -2.98 -22.46
C ASP A 188 11.36 -2.03 -21.56
N VAL A 189 12.08 -2.57 -20.59
CA VAL A 189 12.95 -1.82 -19.68
C VAL A 189 14.29 -1.56 -20.38
N ALA A 190 14.48 -0.33 -20.86
CA ALA A 190 15.59 0.03 -21.78
C ALA A 190 16.98 0.04 -21.15
N GLU A 191 17.08 0.11 -19.84
CA GLU A 191 18.31 0.17 -19.07
C GLU A 191 18.12 -0.37 -17.65
N ALA A 192 19.21 -0.74 -16.98
CA ALA A 192 19.14 -1.19 -15.58
C ALA A 192 18.53 -0.10 -14.69
N PRO A 193 17.46 -0.38 -13.95
CA PRO A 193 16.84 0.59 -13.08
C PRO A 193 17.21 0.40 -11.61
N VAL A 194 17.03 1.46 -10.82
CA VAL A 194 16.83 1.37 -9.37
C VAL A 194 15.32 1.49 -9.11
N PRO A 195 14.67 0.53 -8.43
CA PRO A 195 13.25 0.64 -8.14
C PRO A 195 13.00 1.67 -7.03
N SER A 196 12.00 2.52 -7.23
CA SER A 196 11.43 3.39 -6.21
C SER A 196 10.12 2.79 -5.74
N LEU A 197 10.06 2.28 -4.51
CA LEU A 197 8.95 1.47 -4.00
C LEU A 197 8.19 2.19 -2.88
N LEU A 198 6.89 1.95 -2.74
CA LEU A 198 5.97 2.59 -1.79
C LEU A 198 5.93 4.12 -1.91
N ARG A 199 6.02 4.63 -3.13
CA ARG A 199 5.90 6.07 -3.42
C ARG A 199 4.69 6.67 -2.71
N GLU A 200 4.85 7.88 -2.18
CA GLU A 200 3.87 8.59 -1.35
C GLU A 200 3.40 7.81 -0.11
N PHE A 201 4.15 6.80 0.34
CA PHE A 201 3.70 5.88 1.39
C PHE A 201 2.34 5.27 1.04
N SER A 202 2.30 4.54 -0.09
CA SER A 202 1.06 4.02 -0.69
C SER A 202 0.31 3.01 0.16
N ALA A 203 0.98 2.38 1.13
CA ALA A 203 0.39 1.48 2.11
C ALA A 203 1.12 1.53 3.45
N PRO A 204 0.42 1.32 4.59
CA PRO A 204 1.01 1.32 5.93
C PRO A 204 1.72 -0.02 6.23
N VAL A 205 2.84 -0.23 5.58
CA VAL A 205 3.65 -1.46 5.65
C VAL A 205 5.12 -1.15 5.91
N LYS A 206 5.89 -2.13 6.35
CA LYS A 206 7.34 -2.06 6.42
C LYS A 206 7.91 -2.72 5.17
N LEU A 207 8.68 -1.96 4.39
CA LEU A 207 9.33 -2.44 3.18
C LEU A 207 10.80 -2.70 3.45
N HIS A 208 11.28 -3.86 3.02
CA HIS A 208 12.68 -4.29 3.03
C HIS A 208 13.12 -4.55 1.60
N TYR A 209 13.99 -3.70 1.07
CA TYR A 209 14.66 -3.89 -0.22
C TYR A 209 16.16 -3.69 0.00
N PRO A 210 17.04 -4.54 -0.57
CA PRO A 210 18.48 -4.49 -0.31
C PRO A 210 19.19 -3.37 -1.11
N TYR A 211 18.73 -2.11 -0.93
CA TYR A 211 19.39 -0.97 -1.56
C TYR A 211 20.85 -0.86 -1.12
N SER A 212 21.75 -0.70 -2.07
CA SER A 212 23.11 -0.25 -1.80
C SER A 212 23.13 1.22 -1.35
N ARG A 213 24.24 1.68 -0.81
CA ARG A 213 24.41 3.11 -0.50
C ARG A 213 24.36 3.96 -1.76
N GLU A 214 24.89 3.44 -2.83
CA GLU A 214 24.89 4.03 -4.17
C GLU A 214 23.47 4.18 -4.71
N ASP A 215 22.62 3.14 -4.57
CA ASP A 215 21.21 3.21 -4.97
C ASP A 215 20.45 4.26 -4.18
N LEU A 216 20.65 4.32 -2.86
CA LEU A 216 19.99 5.32 -2.02
C LEU A 216 20.44 6.76 -2.37
N ALA A 217 21.73 6.95 -2.62
CA ALA A 217 22.26 8.27 -3.05
C ALA A 217 21.71 8.65 -4.44
N PHE A 218 21.58 7.66 -5.32
CA PHE A 218 21.01 7.84 -6.65
C PHE A 218 19.53 8.24 -6.57
N LEU A 219 18.71 7.52 -5.80
CA LEU A 219 17.29 7.85 -5.60
C LEU A 219 17.11 9.24 -4.97
N LEU A 220 17.90 9.62 -3.96
CA LEU A 220 17.86 10.96 -3.37
C LEU A 220 18.06 12.09 -4.40
N THR A 221 18.72 11.80 -5.52
CA THR A 221 19.05 12.80 -6.55
C THR A 221 18.07 12.76 -7.72
N HIS A 222 17.56 11.58 -8.06
CA HIS A 222 16.87 11.33 -9.33
C HIS A 222 15.41 10.88 -9.19
N ASP A 223 14.98 10.42 -7.99
CA ASP A 223 13.61 10.00 -7.79
C ASP A 223 12.66 11.20 -7.89
N SER A 224 11.58 11.02 -8.62
CA SER A 224 10.50 12.02 -8.71
C SER A 224 9.62 12.05 -7.47
N ASP A 225 9.63 10.98 -6.65
CA ASP A 225 8.92 10.95 -5.36
C ASP A 225 9.74 11.63 -4.27
N GLY A 226 9.08 12.44 -3.45
CA GLY A 226 9.70 13.18 -2.36
C GLY A 226 9.68 12.46 -1.00
N PHE A 227 9.28 11.17 -0.95
CA PHE A 227 9.14 10.39 0.28
C PHE A 227 10.30 9.45 0.59
#